data_c9dfdd42122040fdb1c2f330ba2e3bbc
#
_entry.id   c9dfdd42122040fdb1c2f330ba2e3bbc
#
_cell.length_a   1.000
_cell.length_b   1.000
_cell.length_c   1.000
_cell.angle_alpha   90.00
_cell.angle_beta   90.00
_cell.angle_gamma   90.00
#
_symmetry.space_group_name_H-M   'P 1'
#
loop_
_entity.id
_entity.type
_entity.pdbx_description
1 polymer ?
#
loop_
_entity_poly.entity_id
_entity_poly.type
_entity_poly.pdbx_seq_one_letter_code
_entity_poly.pdbx_strand_id
1 'polypeptide(L)' 'MVQAIAIAPHMEVVGSDGVHVGTVDHMDGSDQMKLTKTDKDAGGEHHFIPLAWVDHVDQHVHLKKSAQDAKAQWKAAA' A
#
# COMPACT_ATOMS: atom_id res chain seq x y z
N MET A 1 13.47 2.61 9.72
CA MET A 1 12.51 3.37 8.93
C MET A 1 12.67 3.07 7.45
N VAL A 2 11.57 2.78 6.78
CA VAL A 2 11.59 2.48 5.35
C VAL A 2 11.68 3.77 4.55
N GLN A 3 12.50 3.76 3.50
CA GLN A 3 12.62 4.90 2.60
C GLN A 3 11.67 4.74 1.42
N ALA A 4 11.02 5.83 1.03
CA ALA A 4 10.06 5.83 -0.07
C ALA A 4 10.68 5.33 -1.39
N ILE A 5 11.96 5.56 -1.60
CA ILE A 5 12.66 5.16 -2.82
C ILE A 5 12.70 3.63 -3.02
N ALA A 6 12.50 2.87 -1.94
CA ALA A 6 12.44 1.41 -2.02
C ALA A 6 11.13 0.90 -2.60
N ILE A 7 10.12 1.76 -2.70
CA ILE A 7 8.78 1.41 -3.16
C ILE A 7 8.65 1.80 -4.64
N ALA A 8 8.43 0.81 -5.50
CA ALA A 8 8.35 1.00 -6.94
C ALA A 8 6.90 0.90 -7.42
N PRO A 9 6.56 1.55 -8.56
CA PRO A 9 5.26 1.35 -9.20
C PRO A 9 5.01 -0.12 -9.51
N HIS A 10 3.77 -0.54 -9.41
CA HIS A 10 3.30 -1.91 -9.67
C HIS A 10 3.76 -2.95 -8.64
N MET A 11 4.44 -2.53 -7.58
CA MET A 11 4.83 -3.42 -6.50
C MET A 11 3.60 -3.83 -5.69
N GLU A 12 3.51 -5.12 -5.36
CA GLU A 12 2.39 -5.62 -4.55
C GLU A 12 2.55 -5.17 -3.10
N VAL A 13 1.42 -4.80 -2.48
CA VAL A 13 1.36 -4.49 -1.05
C VAL A 13 0.64 -5.63 -0.34
N VAL A 14 1.28 -6.17 0.70
CA VAL A 14 0.71 -7.24 1.51
C VAL A 14 0.66 -6.81 2.97
N GLY A 15 -0.31 -7.36 3.71
CA GLY A 15 -0.40 -7.13 5.14
C GLY A 15 0.63 -7.91 5.93
N SER A 16 0.63 -7.73 7.24
CA SER A 16 1.52 -8.47 8.14
C SER A 16 1.25 -9.97 8.11
N ASP A 17 0.06 -10.35 7.68
CA ASP A 17 -0.36 -11.74 7.53
C ASP A 17 -0.05 -12.32 6.13
N GLY A 18 0.60 -11.54 5.27
CA GLY A 18 0.94 -11.96 3.91
C GLY A 18 -0.21 -11.90 2.92
N VAL A 19 -1.36 -11.38 3.32
CA VAL A 19 -2.54 -11.29 2.47
C VAL A 19 -2.45 -10.03 1.61
N HIS A 20 -2.87 -10.13 0.35
CA HIS A 20 -2.83 -9.04 -0.62
C HIS A 20 -3.69 -7.85 -0.14
N VAL A 21 -3.10 -6.67 -0.20
CA VAL A 21 -3.80 -5.40 0.11
C VAL A 21 -4.09 -4.62 -1.17
N GLY A 22 -3.10 -4.46 -2.01
CA GLY A 22 -3.24 -3.69 -3.23
C GLY A 22 -1.96 -3.66 -4.04
N THR A 23 -1.91 -2.78 -5.02
CA THR A 23 -0.75 -2.59 -5.90
C THR A 23 -0.40 -1.10 -5.92
N VAL A 24 0.89 -0.80 -5.78
CA VAL A 24 1.36 0.58 -5.78
C VAL A 24 1.17 1.19 -7.16
N ASP A 25 0.52 2.37 -7.23
CA ASP A 25 0.51 3.19 -8.43
C ASP A 25 1.78 4.06 -8.45
N HIS A 26 1.97 4.85 -7.41
CA HIS A 26 3.20 5.64 -7.21
C HIS A 26 3.19 6.22 -5.79
N MET A 27 4.33 6.81 -5.41
CA MET A 27 4.38 7.56 -4.17
C MET A 27 3.69 8.91 -4.36
N ASP A 28 2.85 9.28 -3.40
CA ASP A 28 2.20 10.59 -3.38
C ASP A 28 2.89 11.42 -2.29
N GLY A 29 3.88 12.19 -2.71
CA GLY A 29 4.74 12.88 -1.78
C GLY A 29 5.79 11.95 -1.19
N SER A 30 6.30 12.27 0.00
CA SER A 30 7.37 11.51 0.65
C SER A 30 6.87 10.55 1.73
N ASP A 31 5.60 10.62 2.12
CA ASP A 31 5.07 9.92 3.28
C ASP A 31 3.83 9.08 3.01
N GLN A 32 3.40 8.97 1.76
CA GLN A 32 2.14 8.32 1.42
C GLN A 32 2.26 7.58 0.08
N MET A 33 1.70 6.36 0.03
CA MET A 33 1.60 5.58 -1.20
C MET A 33 0.21 5.72 -1.78
N LYS A 34 0.12 5.89 -3.09
CA LYS A 34 -1.14 5.78 -3.81
C LYS A 34 -1.24 4.38 -4.41
N LEU A 35 -2.31 3.69 -4.11
CA LEU A 35 -2.59 2.35 -4.66
C LEU A 35 -3.50 2.49 -5.87
N THR A 36 -3.26 1.64 -6.88
CA THR A 36 -3.99 1.73 -8.14
C THR A 36 -5.42 1.24 -8.01
N LYS A 37 -6.33 1.93 -8.71
CA LYS A 37 -7.74 1.54 -8.79
C LYS A 37 -7.98 0.29 -9.65
N THR A 38 -6.99 -0.11 -10.44
CA THR A 38 -7.12 -1.28 -11.32
C THR A 38 -6.90 -2.59 -10.58
N ASP A 39 -6.44 -2.53 -9.33
CA ASP A 39 -6.32 -3.73 -8.50
C ASP A 39 -7.73 -4.26 -8.20
N LYS A 40 -7.88 -5.58 -8.26
CA LYS A 40 -9.20 -6.22 -8.03
C LYS A 40 -9.76 -5.94 -6.64
N ASP A 41 -8.89 -5.66 -5.66
CA ASP A 41 -9.31 -5.40 -4.30
C ASP A 41 -9.54 -3.92 -4.03
N ALA A 42 -9.33 -3.07 -5.04
CA ALA A 42 -9.45 -1.62 -4.87
C ALA A 42 -10.88 -1.12 -4.97
N GLY A 43 -11.82 -1.94 -5.43
CA GLY A 43 -13.21 -1.52 -5.56
C GLY A 43 -13.43 -0.41 -6.59
N GLY A 44 -12.52 -0.26 -7.55
CA GLY A 44 -12.62 0.77 -8.58
C GLY A 44 -12.12 2.14 -8.16
N GLU A 45 -11.48 2.26 -7.01
CA GLU A 45 -10.99 3.54 -6.49
C GLU A 45 -9.51 3.44 -6.15
N HIS A 46 -8.79 4.57 -6.33
CA HIS A 46 -7.45 4.70 -5.76
C HIS A 46 -7.54 4.80 -4.24
N HIS A 47 -6.53 4.30 -3.55
CA HIS A 47 -6.45 4.40 -2.10
C HIS A 47 -5.08 4.92 -1.70
N PHE A 48 -5.00 5.54 -0.53
CA PHE A 48 -3.76 6.04 0.04
C PHE A 48 -3.43 5.30 1.33
N ILE A 49 -2.16 4.93 1.47
CA ILE A 49 -1.65 4.29 2.68
C ILE A 49 -0.44 5.09 3.15
N PRO A 50 -0.39 5.49 4.44
CA PRO A 50 0.77 6.19 4.98
C PRO A 50 2.01 5.30 4.94
N LEU A 51 3.16 5.89 4.62
CA LEU A 51 4.43 5.19 4.66
C LEU A 51 4.74 4.64 6.07
N ALA A 52 4.19 5.29 7.10
CA ALA A 52 4.36 4.84 8.49
C ALA A 52 3.79 3.44 8.75
N TRP A 53 2.88 2.95 7.90
CA TRP A 53 2.34 1.59 8.03
C TRP A 53 3.28 0.51 7.50
N VAL A 54 4.34 0.90 6.78
CA VAL A 54 5.25 -0.07 6.15
C VAL A 54 6.25 -0.58 7.18
N ASP A 55 6.32 -1.90 7.31
CA ASP A 55 7.31 -2.57 8.15
C ASP A 55 8.64 -2.68 7.42
N HIS A 56 8.60 -3.25 6.22
CA HIS A 56 9.80 -3.37 5.38
C HIS A 56 9.38 -3.57 3.92
N VAL A 57 10.35 -3.40 3.02
CA VAL A 57 10.16 -3.60 1.58
C VAL A 57 11.22 -4.58 1.08
N ASP A 58 10.77 -5.61 0.38
CA ASP A 58 11.64 -6.52 -0.37
C ASP A 58 11.14 -6.58 -1.80
N GLN A 59 10.60 -7.72 -2.26
CA GLN A 59 9.90 -7.79 -3.53
C GLN A 59 8.46 -7.28 -3.43
N HIS A 60 7.98 -7.09 -2.21
CA HIS A 60 6.66 -6.59 -1.88
C HIS A 60 6.78 -5.54 -0.79
N VAL A 61 5.76 -4.69 -0.68
CA VAL A 61 5.63 -3.77 0.45
C VAL A 61 4.92 -4.53 1.58
N HIS A 62 5.61 -4.72 2.70
CA HIS A 62 5.06 -5.44 3.85
C HIS A 62 4.59 -4.45 4.90
N LEU A 63 3.31 -4.51 5.25
CA LEU A 63 2.72 -3.60 6.23
C LEU A 63 2.84 -4.16 7.64
N LYS A 64 2.74 -3.26 8.63
CA LYS A 64 2.69 -3.63 10.05
C LYS A 64 1.31 -4.13 10.45
N LYS A 65 0.29 -3.85 9.64
CA LYS A 65 -1.11 -4.21 9.87
C LYS A 65 -1.50 -5.38 8.99
N SER A 66 -2.52 -6.14 9.43
CA SER A 66 -3.12 -7.16 8.57
C SER A 66 -3.80 -6.50 7.38
N ALA A 67 -4.03 -7.28 6.32
CA ALA A 67 -4.73 -6.77 5.14
C ALA A 67 -6.12 -6.26 5.50
N GLN A 68 -6.82 -6.97 6.37
CA GLN A 68 -8.15 -6.56 6.80
C GLN A 68 -8.12 -5.21 7.49
N ASP A 69 -7.18 -5.01 8.41
CA ASP A 69 -7.05 -3.74 9.13
C ASP A 69 -6.66 -2.60 8.19
N ALA A 70 -5.74 -2.85 7.26
CA ALA A 70 -5.32 -1.85 6.29
C ALA A 70 -6.50 -1.41 5.42
N LYS A 71 -7.28 -2.36 4.91
CA LYS A 71 -8.44 -2.06 4.07
C LYS A 71 -9.57 -1.38 4.83
N ALA A 72 -9.63 -1.58 6.14
CA ALA A 72 -10.62 -0.90 6.99
C ALA A 72 -10.24 0.56 7.28
N GLN A 73 -8.97 0.92 7.15
CA GLN A 73 -8.45 2.21 7.57
C GLN A 73 -7.87 3.06 6.45
N TRP A 74 -7.63 2.49 5.27
CA TRP A 74 -7.06 3.27 4.18
C TRP A 74 -8.03 4.35 3.68
N LYS A 75 -7.48 5.39 3.03
CA LYS A 75 -8.29 6.47 2.48
C LYS A 75 -8.54 6.23 1.00
N ALA A 76 -9.81 6.34 0.60
CA ALA A 76 -10.16 6.35 -0.80
C ALA A 76 -9.83 7.74 -1.39
N ALA A 77 -9.28 7.75 -2.60
CA ALA A 77 -9.07 8.99 -3.35
C ALA A 77 -10.38 9.33 -4.04
N ALA A 78 -10.89 10.50 -3.73
CA ALA A 78 -12.11 10.99 -4.35
C ALA A 78 -11.88 11.31 -5.84
#